data_ce628d51b487654321b5ab1ddd0263e1
#
_entry.id   ce628d51b487654321b5ab1ddd0263e1
#
_cell.length_a   1.000
_cell.length_b   1.000
_cell.length_c   1.000
_cell.angle_alpha   90.00
_cell.angle_beta   90.00
_cell.angle_gamma   90.00
#
_symmetry.space_group_name_H-M   'P 1'
#
loop_
_entity.id
_entity.type
_entity.pdbx_description
1 polymer ?
#
loop_
_entity_poly.entity_id
_entity_poly.type
_entity_poly.pdbx_seq_one_letter_code
_entity_poly.pdbx_strand_id
1 'polypeptide(L)'
;MGGRGAILHSLWNLVNLKSFKSKFNYNKSNIYILILVICVGLPVAKDYARAQVSPKEWKCLEKLWTRESHWNHRSISPTDDYGIPQRHMRKNTAKERKAFLKDPIKQIDWGLAYIEHRYGSPCKAWEHSERKGWY
;
A
#
# COMPACT_ATOMS: atom_id res chain seq x y z
N MET A 1 -21.51 -25.99 -17.72
CA MET A 1 -21.50 -24.58 -18.21
C MET A 1 -22.04 -23.69 -17.10
N GLY A 2 -21.25 -22.90 -16.44
CA GLY A 2 -21.73 -21.99 -15.39
C GLY A 2 -20.74 -21.65 -14.29
N GLY A 3 -19.56 -21.13 -14.61
CA GLY A 3 -18.58 -20.78 -13.57
C GLY A 3 -17.92 -19.40 -13.71
N ARG A 4 -18.13 -18.70 -14.81
CA ARG A 4 -17.42 -17.43 -15.08
C ARG A 4 -18.15 -16.17 -14.62
N GLY A 5 -19.47 -16.23 -14.43
CA GLY A 5 -20.28 -15.08 -13.99
C GLY A 5 -20.20 -14.78 -12.49
N ALA A 6 -20.05 -15.79 -11.65
CA ALA A 6 -20.02 -15.64 -10.21
C ALA A 6 -18.73 -14.98 -9.69
N ILE A 7 -17.59 -15.21 -10.36
CA ILE A 7 -16.29 -14.63 -10.01
C ILE A 7 -16.27 -13.12 -10.29
N LEU A 8 -16.85 -12.69 -11.41
CA LEU A 8 -16.93 -11.27 -11.77
C LEU A 8 -17.87 -10.48 -10.86
N HIS A 9 -18.95 -11.08 -10.38
CA HIS A 9 -19.88 -10.44 -9.44
C HIS A 9 -19.28 -10.30 -8.03
N SER A 10 -18.46 -11.26 -7.62
CA SER A 10 -17.75 -11.19 -6.33
C SER A 10 -16.65 -10.13 -6.32
N LEU A 11 -15.96 -9.94 -7.44
CA LEU A 11 -14.93 -8.90 -7.60
C LEU A 11 -15.54 -7.48 -7.66
N TRP A 12 -16.76 -7.34 -8.18
CA TRP A 12 -17.51 -6.08 -8.19
C TRP A 12 -17.84 -5.57 -6.78
N ASN A 13 -18.12 -6.47 -5.84
CA ASN A 13 -18.43 -6.13 -4.45
C ASN A 13 -17.18 -5.86 -3.58
N LEU A 14 -15.99 -6.29 -4.02
CA LEU A 14 -14.73 -6.09 -3.29
C LEU A 14 -14.10 -4.71 -3.50
N VAL A 15 -14.45 -4.05 -4.59
CA VAL A 15 -14.00 -2.69 -4.88
C VAL A 15 -15.18 -1.74 -4.69
N ASN A 16 -15.25 -1.08 -3.54
CA ASN A 16 -16.26 -0.05 -3.31
C ASN A 16 -15.92 1.19 -4.15
N LEU A 17 -16.24 1.10 -5.46
CA LEU A 17 -15.92 2.10 -6.49
C LEU A 17 -16.48 3.50 -6.18
N LYS A 18 -17.51 3.60 -5.32
CA LYS A 18 -18.07 4.91 -4.94
C LYS A 18 -17.14 5.68 -4.00
N SER A 19 -16.49 5.02 -3.06
CA SER A 19 -15.51 5.66 -2.17
C SER A 19 -14.21 6.02 -2.90
N PHE A 20 -13.85 5.23 -3.90
CA PHE A 20 -12.64 5.42 -4.70
C PHE A 20 -12.78 6.55 -5.74
N LYS A 21 -13.96 6.70 -6.34
CA LYS A 21 -14.24 7.77 -7.36
C LYS A 21 -14.16 9.19 -6.80
N SER A 22 -14.40 9.40 -5.52
CA SER A 22 -14.40 10.76 -4.95
C SER A 22 -13.01 11.32 -4.69
N LYS A 23 -11.98 10.46 -4.65
CA LYS A 23 -10.62 10.85 -4.28
C LYS A 23 -9.63 10.93 -5.47
N PHE A 24 -9.96 10.31 -6.60
CA PHE A 24 -9.08 10.25 -7.76
C PHE A 24 -9.84 10.42 -9.08
N ASN A 25 -9.39 11.35 -9.90
CA ASN A 25 -9.94 11.62 -11.23
C ASN A 25 -9.45 10.55 -12.24
N TYR A 26 -10.07 9.35 -12.21
CA TYR A 26 -9.73 8.26 -13.11
C TYR A 26 -10.40 8.43 -14.48
N ASN A 27 -9.61 8.47 -15.55
CA ASN A 27 -10.13 8.27 -16.89
C ASN A 27 -10.25 6.75 -17.19
N LYS A 28 -11.00 6.41 -18.25
CA LYS A 28 -11.26 5.00 -18.65
C LYS A 28 -9.99 4.16 -18.84
N SER A 29 -8.90 4.77 -19.32
CA SER A 29 -7.62 4.08 -19.56
C SER A 29 -6.97 3.56 -18.27
N ASN A 30 -7.09 4.29 -17.16
CA ASN A 30 -6.51 3.87 -15.88
C ASN A 30 -7.25 2.69 -15.25
N ILE A 31 -8.55 2.53 -15.53
CA ILE A 31 -9.35 1.38 -15.05
C ILE A 31 -8.91 0.09 -15.72
N TYR A 32 -8.59 0.12 -17.02
CA TYR A 32 -8.09 -1.05 -17.74
C TYR A 32 -6.72 -1.51 -17.24
N ILE A 33 -5.83 -0.57 -16.91
CA ILE A 33 -4.52 -0.87 -16.32
C ILE A 33 -4.68 -1.53 -14.95
N LEU A 34 -5.60 -1.04 -14.11
CA LEU A 34 -5.89 -1.61 -12.81
C LEU A 34 -6.44 -3.06 -12.92
N ILE A 35 -7.32 -3.33 -13.88
CA ILE A 35 -7.87 -4.67 -14.15
C ILE A 35 -6.79 -5.61 -14.69
N LEU A 36 -5.92 -5.15 -15.59
CA LEU A 36 -4.80 -5.93 -16.13
C LEU A 36 -3.79 -6.32 -15.04
N VAL A 37 -3.47 -5.42 -14.13
CA VAL A 37 -2.55 -5.67 -13.01
C VAL A 37 -3.11 -6.73 -12.06
N ILE A 38 -4.42 -6.76 -11.82
CA ILE A 38 -5.09 -7.79 -11.01
C ILE A 38 -5.06 -9.15 -11.71
N CYS A 39 -5.15 -9.19 -13.04
CA CYS A 39 -5.19 -10.45 -13.81
C CYS A 39 -3.82 -11.11 -14.02
N VAL A 40 -2.73 -10.38 -13.92
CA VAL A 40 -1.36 -10.88 -14.26
C VAL A 40 -0.54 -11.26 -13.03
N GLY A 41 -1.05 -11.08 -11.80
CA GLY A 41 -0.36 -11.50 -10.56
C GLY A 41 0.97 -10.76 -10.29
N LEU A 42 1.16 -9.59 -10.90
CA LEU A 42 2.32 -8.73 -10.67
C LEU A 42 2.33 -8.16 -9.23
N PRO A 43 3.43 -7.61 -8.74
CA PRO A 43 3.54 -7.05 -7.39
C PRO A 43 2.65 -5.80 -7.24
N VAL A 44 1.35 -6.03 -7.18
CA VAL A 44 0.26 -5.04 -7.16
C VAL A 44 0.52 -3.93 -6.15
N ALA A 45 1.08 -4.28 -5.00
CA ALA A 45 1.34 -3.34 -3.92
C ALA A 45 2.38 -2.27 -4.30
N LYS A 46 3.49 -2.69 -4.91
CA LYS A 46 4.58 -1.79 -5.27
C LYS A 46 4.18 -0.85 -6.40
N ASP A 47 3.49 -1.37 -7.40
CA ASP A 47 2.98 -0.57 -8.53
C ASP A 47 1.87 0.39 -8.10
N TYR A 48 1.01 -0.05 -7.17
CA TYR A 48 0.02 0.83 -6.55
C TYR A 48 0.68 2.01 -5.84
N ALA A 49 1.68 1.76 -4.99
CA ALA A 49 2.40 2.82 -4.29
C ALA A 49 3.10 3.79 -5.25
N ARG A 50 3.72 3.26 -6.32
CA ARG A 50 4.37 4.06 -7.35
C ARG A 50 3.41 5.00 -8.05
N ALA A 51 2.18 4.58 -8.29
CA ALA A 51 1.14 5.40 -8.92
C ALA A 51 0.62 6.53 -8.01
N GLN A 52 0.86 6.47 -6.69
CA GLN A 52 0.38 7.48 -5.73
C GLN A 52 1.34 8.67 -5.54
N VAL A 53 2.56 8.58 -6.03
CA VAL A 53 3.61 9.59 -5.80
C VAL A 53 4.28 10.02 -7.10
N SER A 54 4.96 11.17 -7.09
CA SER A 54 5.74 11.61 -8.25
C SER A 54 6.95 10.71 -8.50
N PRO A 55 7.52 10.68 -9.72
CA PRO A 55 8.71 9.87 -10.01
C PRO A 55 9.92 10.17 -9.13
N LYS A 56 10.06 11.42 -8.67
CA LYS A 56 11.09 11.82 -7.72
C LYS A 56 10.86 11.20 -6.35
N GLU A 57 9.64 11.35 -5.81
CA GLU A 57 9.27 10.84 -4.50
C GLU A 57 9.23 9.30 -4.46
N TRP A 58 8.91 8.67 -5.60
CA TRP A 58 8.98 7.22 -5.73
C TRP A 58 10.36 6.65 -5.41
N LYS A 59 11.44 7.26 -5.92
CA LYS A 59 12.81 6.81 -5.67
C LYS A 59 13.14 6.78 -4.17
N CYS A 60 12.64 7.76 -3.43
CA CYS A 60 12.82 7.85 -1.99
C CYS A 60 11.96 6.82 -1.25
N LEU A 61 10.68 6.70 -1.61
CA LEU A 61 9.75 5.74 -1.03
C LEU A 61 10.21 4.29 -1.25
N GLU A 62 10.71 3.98 -2.45
CA GLU A 62 11.23 2.66 -2.78
C GLU A 62 12.40 2.26 -1.87
N LYS A 63 13.36 3.18 -1.66
CA LYS A 63 14.48 2.97 -0.74
C LYS A 63 13.99 2.80 0.70
N LEU A 64 13.12 3.69 1.15
CA LEU A 64 12.60 3.71 2.51
C LEU A 64 11.94 2.36 2.86
N TRP A 65 10.95 1.93 2.08
CA TRP A 65 10.23 0.69 2.39
C TRP A 65 10.97 -0.59 2.01
N THR A 66 12.01 -0.50 1.18
CA THR A 66 12.98 -1.59 1.02
C THR A 66 13.79 -1.77 2.31
N ARG A 67 14.24 -0.68 2.91
CA ARG A 67 14.94 -0.69 4.22
C ARG A 67 14.06 -1.24 5.35
N GLU A 68 12.77 -0.85 5.38
CA GLU A 68 11.85 -1.23 6.45
C GLU A 68 11.45 -2.71 6.41
N SER A 69 11.08 -3.22 5.26
CA SER A 69 10.48 -4.56 5.14
C SER A 69 10.83 -5.32 3.87
N HIS A 70 11.65 -4.75 2.99
CA HIS A 70 11.83 -5.26 1.62
C HIS A 70 10.48 -5.40 0.88
N TRP A 71 9.52 -4.48 1.15
CA TRP A 71 8.16 -4.52 0.60
C TRP A 71 7.34 -5.75 1.02
N ASN A 72 7.76 -6.44 2.07
CA ASN A 72 7.04 -7.61 2.55
C ASN A 72 5.85 -7.20 3.43
N HIS A 73 4.64 -7.33 2.89
CA HIS A 73 3.41 -7.01 3.61
C HIS A 73 3.14 -7.91 4.83
N ARG A 74 3.87 -9.02 4.97
CA ARG A 74 3.78 -9.94 6.12
C ARG A 74 4.90 -9.75 7.14
N SER A 75 5.78 -8.77 6.92
CA SER A 75 6.88 -8.49 7.84
C SER A 75 6.36 -8.10 9.23
N ILE A 76 6.99 -8.65 10.26
CA ILE A 76 6.74 -8.33 11.66
C ILE A 76 8.09 -8.20 12.34
N SER A 77 8.35 -7.06 12.99
CA SER A 77 9.56 -6.84 13.78
C SER A 77 9.40 -7.34 15.22
N PRO A 78 10.50 -7.56 15.94
CA PRO A 78 10.47 -7.88 17.38
C PRO A 78 9.85 -6.77 18.24
N THR A 79 9.74 -5.56 17.70
CA THR A 79 9.21 -4.38 18.39
C THR A 79 7.75 -4.07 18.08
N ASP A 80 7.03 -5.06 17.49
CA ASP A 80 5.62 -4.95 17.10
C ASP A 80 5.36 -3.96 15.95
N ASP A 81 6.27 -3.91 14.96
CA ASP A 81 6.08 -3.14 13.74
C ASP A 81 5.66 -4.07 12.60
N TYR A 82 4.66 -3.67 11.82
CA TYR A 82 3.92 -4.56 10.92
C TYR A 82 3.89 -4.06 9.48
N GLY A 83 4.08 -4.99 8.56
CA GLY A 83 3.85 -4.83 7.13
C GLY A 83 4.89 -3.99 6.40
N ILE A 84 4.52 -3.53 5.19
CA ILE A 84 5.40 -2.76 4.29
C ILE A 84 5.99 -1.52 4.99
N PRO A 85 5.18 -0.65 5.62
CA PRO A 85 5.66 0.58 6.24
C PRO A 85 6.16 0.39 7.67
N GLN A 86 6.25 -0.83 8.19
CA GLN A 86 6.61 -1.13 9.58
C GLN A 86 5.81 -0.30 10.60
N ARG A 87 4.47 -0.34 10.47
CA ARG A 87 3.57 0.35 11.39
C ARG A 87 3.66 -0.23 12.79
N HIS A 88 3.96 0.61 13.78
CA HIS A 88 3.94 0.21 15.19
C HIS A 88 2.51 -0.08 15.66
N MET A 89 2.23 -1.34 16.04
CA MET A 89 0.88 -1.83 16.37
C MET A 89 0.80 -2.52 17.74
N ARG A 90 1.69 -2.19 18.66
CA ARG A 90 1.75 -2.82 19.98
C ARG A 90 0.44 -2.72 20.76
N LYS A 91 -0.26 -1.58 20.64
CA LYS A 91 -1.53 -1.34 21.33
C LYS A 91 -2.75 -1.90 20.59
N ASN A 92 -2.59 -2.43 19.38
CA ASN A 92 -3.67 -2.97 18.59
C ASN A 92 -3.99 -4.41 19.00
N THR A 93 -5.23 -4.84 18.75
CA THR A 93 -5.65 -6.23 18.97
C THR A 93 -5.02 -7.18 17.96
N ALA A 94 -4.95 -8.45 18.30
CA ALA A 94 -4.47 -9.48 17.38
C ALA A 94 -5.30 -9.54 16.07
N LYS A 95 -6.62 -9.29 16.16
CA LYS A 95 -7.52 -9.21 15.01
C LYS A 95 -7.14 -8.07 14.06
N GLU A 96 -6.87 -6.89 14.59
CA GLU A 96 -6.46 -5.71 13.80
C GLU A 96 -5.10 -5.92 13.13
N ARG A 97 -4.10 -6.44 13.86
CA ARG A 97 -2.78 -6.77 13.31
C ARG A 97 -2.89 -7.78 12.17
N LYS A 98 -3.68 -8.85 12.37
CA LYS A 98 -3.93 -9.85 11.33
C LYS A 98 -4.66 -9.28 10.11
N ALA A 99 -5.62 -8.39 10.32
CA ALA A 99 -6.33 -7.71 9.23
C ALA A 99 -5.39 -6.79 8.44
N PHE A 100 -4.52 -6.05 9.12
CA PHE A 100 -3.52 -5.18 8.48
C PHE A 100 -2.54 -5.96 7.60
N LEU A 101 -2.02 -7.10 8.09
CA LEU A 101 -1.10 -7.96 7.33
C LEU A 101 -1.72 -8.60 6.07
N LYS A 102 -3.04 -8.72 6.01
CA LYS A 102 -3.75 -9.29 4.85
C LYS A 102 -3.99 -8.30 3.72
N ASP A 103 -3.85 -7.02 3.98
CA ASP A 103 -4.24 -5.96 3.04
C ASP A 103 -3.05 -5.03 2.74
N PRO A 104 -2.22 -5.38 1.73
CA PRO A 104 -1.06 -4.57 1.37
C PRO A 104 -1.43 -3.17 0.85
N ILE A 105 -2.59 -3.00 0.22
CA ILE A 105 -3.05 -1.69 -0.25
C ILE A 105 -3.34 -0.77 0.94
N LYS A 106 -4.05 -1.29 1.95
CA LYS A 106 -4.31 -0.55 3.19
C LYS A 106 -3.02 -0.19 3.94
N GLN A 107 -2.01 -1.04 3.87
CA GLN A 107 -0.69 -0.73 4.44
C GLN A 107 -0.03 0.45 3.74
N ILE A 108 -0.09 0.49 2.40
CA ILE A 108 0.45 1.57 1.59
C ILE A 108 -0.28 2.89 1.86
N ASP A 109 -1.62 2.88 1.84
CA ASP A 109 -2.43 4.05 2.13
C ASP A 109 -2.12 4.63 3.51
N TRP A 110 -2.03 3.76 4.52
CA TRP A 110 -1.65 4.16 5.86
C TRP A 110 -0.23 4.75 5.89
N GLY A 111 0.73 4.09 5.27
CA GLY A 111 2.13 4.49 5.24
C GLY A 111 2.34 5.84 4.55
N LEU A 112 1.67 6.07 3.41
CA LEU A 112 1.72 7.34 2.70
C LEU A 112 1.10 8.48 3.53
N ALA A 113 -0.06 8.23 4.17
CA ALA A 113 -0.68 9.21 5.05
C ALA A 113 0.20 9.55 6.26
N TYR A 114 0.86 8.55 6.84
CA TYR A 114 1.82 8.75 7.94
C TYR A 114 3.03 9.60 7.50
N ILE A 115 3.61 9.28 6.34
CA ILE A 115 4.74 10.03 5.77
C ILE A 115 4.34 11.49 5.52
N GLU A 116 3.20 11.72 4.89
CA GLU A 116 2.70 13.08 4.62
C GLU A 116 2.50 13.87 5.90
N HIS A 117 1.82 13.29 6.89
CA HIS A 117 1.54 13.95 8.16
C HIS A 117 2.82 14.29 8.95
N ARG A 118 3.80 13.38 8.98
CA ARG A 118 4.97 13.52 9.86
C ARG A 118 6.15 14.20 9.18
N TYR A 119 6.34 13.98 7.89
CA TYR A 119 7.52 14.45 7.14
C TYR A 119 7.17 15.35 5.96
N GLY A 120 5.93 15.35 5.51
CA GLY A 120 5.46 16.11 4.36
C GLY A 120 5.77 15.46 3.00
N SER A 121 6.76 14.58 2.90
CA SER A 121 7.02 13.83 1.67
C SER A 121 7.89 12.58 1.89
N PRO A 122 7.84 11.58 0.96
CA PRO A 122 8.72 10.42 0.98
C PRO A 122 10.21 10.73 1.03
N CYS A 123 10.69 11.73 0.29
CA CYS A 123 12.10 12.08 0.31
C CYS A 123 12.55 12.66 1.65
N LYS A 124 11.71 13.46 2.30
CA LYS A 124 12.01 13.97 3.66
C LYS A 124 11.99 12.84 4.70
N ALA A 125 11.08 11.87 4.56
CA ALA A 125 11.08 10.69 5.42
C ALA A 125 12.33 9.84 5.22
N TRP A 126 12.79 9.67 3.97
CA TRP A 126 14.03 8.98 3.65
C TRP A 126 15.25 9.68 4.25
N GLU A 127 15.39 10.99 4.08
CA GLU A 127 16.47 11.80 4.69
C GLU A 127 16.48 11.66 6.21
N HIS A 128 15.31 11.66 6.84
CA HIS A 128 15.20 11.44 8.28
C HIS A 128 15.69 10.04 8.65
N SER A 129 15.26 9.01 7.93
CA SER A 129 15.67 7.62 8.15
C SER A 129 17.17 7.43 7.96
N GLU A 130 17.79 8.08 6.97
CA GLU A 130 19.25 8.04 6.78
C GLU A 130 20.02 8.63 7.98
N ARG A 131 19.54 9.75 8.55
CA ARG A 131 20.19 10.44 9.68
C ARG A 131 19.96 9.75 11.01
N LYS A 132 18.76 9.24 11.25
CA LYS A 132 18.31 8.78 12.57
C LYS A 132 18.24 7.26 12.71
N GLY A 133 18.23 6.54 11.58
CA GLY A 133 18.08 5.09 11.56
C GLY A 133 16.62 4.59 11.67
N TRP A 134 15.65 5.50 11.72
CA TRP A 134 14.20 5.21 11.80
C TRP A 134 13.40 6.33 11.11
N TYR A 135 12.11 6.06 10.86
CA TYR A 135 11.17 7.08 10.33
C TYR A 135 9.78 6.94 10.95
#